data_3ec6ff1bcb1e4fff2fa8941d69148f1f
#
_entry.id   3ec6ff1bcb1e4fff2fa8941d69148f1f
#
_cell.length_a   1.000
_cell.length_b   1.000
_cell.length_c   1.000
_cell.angle_alpha   90.00
_cell.angle_beta   90.00
_cell.angle_gamma   90.00
#
_symmetry.space_group_name_H-M   'P 1'
#
loop_
_entity.id
_entity.type
_entity.pdbx_description
1 polymer ?
#
loop_
_entity_poly.entity_id
_entity_poly.type
_entity_poly.pdbx_seq_one_letter_code
_entity_poly.pdbx_strand_id
1 'polypeptide(L)'
;RAVERLETYTPTWPLPKIFRLAKKGKVTLDLFAGATINTPSMLAVEDQIDALGWAESIGGLAGLVDRSQANLAAIKAWVDKSDWIAFLATDPATISSTSICLCIVDEWFSSQAEDAQRSLIKSLVSQLESGGVALDIGGYRDAPPGLRIWGGGTIETSDIEALLPWLDWAYAEIRG
;
A
#
# COMPACT_ATOMS: atom_id res chain seq x y z
N ARG A 1 -28.90 -1.58 1.10
CA ARG A 1 -28.40 -1.69 2.50
C ARG A 1 -27.67 -0.40 2.95
N ALA A 2 -26.66 0.12 2.18
CA ALA A 2 -25.97 1.38 2.57
C ALA A 2 -26.89 2.59 2.53
N VAL A 3 -27.65 2.78 1.45
CA VAL A 3 -28.63 3.86 1.29
C VAL A 3 -29.69 3.79 2.41
N GLU A 4 -30.28 2.62 2.63
CA GLU A 4 -31.24 2.39 3.69
C GLU A 4 -30.70 2.82 5.07
N ARG A 5 -29.46 2.45 5.40
CA ARG A 5 -28.80 2.88 6.64
C ARG A 5 -28.62 4.38 6.75
N LEU A 6 -28.20 5.04 5.68
CA LEU A 6 -28.04 6.50 5.65
C LEU A 6 -29.36 7.23 5.83
N GLU A 7 -30.47 6.64 5.40
CA GLU A 7 -31.81 7.24 5.47
C GLU A 7 -32.55 6.95 6.78
N THR A 8 -32.25 5.82 7.44
CA THR A 8 -33.00 5.36 8.62
C THR A 8 -32.24 5.49 9.93
N TYR A 9 -30.90 5.51 9.92
CA TYR A 9 -30.10 5.60 11.13
C TYR A 9 -29.74 7.04 11.47
N THR A 10 -30.10 7.48 12.67
CA THR A 10 -29.69 8.77 13.23
C THR A 10 -28.64 8.52 14.33
N PRO A 11 -27.38 8.99 14.15
CA PRO A 11 -26.35 8.85 15.19
C PRO A 11 -26.73 9.63 16.46
N THR A 12 -26.27 9.15 17.61
CA THR A 12 -26.49 9.80 18.91
C THR A 12 -25.69 11.10 19.09
N TRP A 13 -24.71 11.34 18.24
CA TRP A 13 -23.88 12.54 18.20
C TRP A 13 -23.91 13.18 16.80
N PRO A 14 -23.65 14.50 16.70
CA PRO A 14 -23.60 15.18 15.40
C PRO A 14 -22.44 14.65 14.55
N LEU A 15 -22.72 14.17 13.34
CA LEU A 15 -21.69 13.79 12.40
C LEU A 15 -20.90 15.02 11.91
N PRO A 16 -19.57 14.91 11.72
CA PRO A 16 -18.80 15.86 10.94
C PRO A 16 -19.42 16.09 9.56
N LYS A 17 -19.26 17.29 9.00
CA LYS A 17 -19.90 17.65 7.71
C LYS A 17 -19.58 16.67 6.58
N ILE A 18 -18.35 16.17 6.54
CA ILE A 18 -17.89 15.23 5.51
C ILE A 18 -18.69 13.92 5.46
N PHE A 19 -19.30 13.52 6.58
CA PHE A 19 -20.08 12.28 6.66
C PHE A 19 -21.60 12.52 6.54
N ARG A 20 -22.04 13.77 6.33
CA ARG A 20 -23.45 14.11 6.20
C ARG A 20 -23.96 13.85 4.79
N LEU A 21 -24.11 12.60 4.43
CA LEU A 21 -24.55 12.14 3.10
C LEU A 21 -26.09 12.03 2.99
N ALA A 22 -26.83 12.32 4.07
CA ALA A 22 -28.28 12.33 4.07
C ALA A 22 -28.80 13.64 4.62
N LYS A 23 -29.92 14.15 4.03
CA LYS A 23 -30.62 15.35 4.43
C LYS A 23 -32.12 15.06 4.51
N LYS A 24 -32.76 15.36 5.66
CA LYS A 24 -34.17 15.08 5.90
C LYS A 24 -34.58 13.63 5.63
N GLY A 25 -33.72 12.65 6.05
CA GLY A 25 -33.99 11.22 5.88
C GLY A 25 -33.85 10.69 4.47
N LYS A 26 -33.20 11.43 3.55
CA LYS A 26 -32.89 10.97 2.18
C LYS A 26 -31.41 11.20 1.85
N VAL A 27 -30.80 10.25 1.17
CA VAL A 27 -29.45 10.42 0.63
C VAL A 27 -29.47 11.58 -0.38
N THR A 28 -28.46 12.47 -0.27
CA THR A 28 -28.28 13.58 -1.18
C THR A 28 -27.10 13.33 -2.12
N LEU A 29 -27.27 13.71 -3.37
CA LEU A 29 -26.24 13.70 -4.40
C LEU A 29 -25.67 15.10 -4.66
N ASP A 30 -26.05 16.07 -3.83
CA ASP A 30 -25.66 17.48 -3.99
C ASP A 30 -24.14 17.67 -4.08
N LEU A 31 -23.36 16.82 -3.38
CA LEU A 31 -21.90 16.82 -3.45
C LEU A 31 -21.39 16.57 -4.87
N PHE A 32 -21.99 15.63 -5.57
CA PHE A 32 -21.63 15.30 -6.98
C PHE A 32 -22.14 16.35 -7.97
N ALA A 33 -23.05 17.21 -7.55
CA ALA A 33 -23.54 18.35 -8.32
C ALA A 33 -22.78 19.66 -7.99
N GLY A 34 -21.66 19.57 -7.25
CA GLY A 34 -20.79 20.70 -6.93
C GLY A 34 -21.05 21.36 -5.57
N ALA A 35 -21.99 20.85 -4.76
CA ALA A 35 -22.22 21.35 -3.39
C ALA A 35 -21.16 20.81 -2.42
N THR A 36 -19.91 21.23 -2.61
CA THR A 36 -18.77 20.84 -1.78
C THR A 36 -18.79 21.51 -0.41
N ILE A 37 -18.09 20.94 0.57
CA ILE A 37 -18.02 21.47 1.95
C ILE A 37 -17.32 22.82 1.98
N ASN A 38 -16.21 22.92 1.23
CA ASN A 38 -15.41 24.14 1.04
C ASN A 38 -15.15 24.32 -0.47
N THR A 39 -14.73 25.51 -0.85
CA THR A 39 -14.24 25.75 -2.22
C THR A 39 -13.09 24.79 -2.51
N PRO A 40 -13.14 23.96 -3.59
CA PRO A 40 -12.07 23.08 -3.96
C PRO A 40 -10.78 23.84 -4.27
N SER A 41 -9.64 23.27 -3.95
CA SER A 41 -8.36 23.74 -4.47
C SER A 41 -8.29 23.41 -5.96
N MET A 42 -8.14 24.44 -6.81
CA MET A 42 -8.01 24.23 -8.25
C MET A 42 -6.76 23.44 -8.60
N LEU A 43 -5.66 23.62 -7.86
CA LEU A 43 -4.44 22.83 -8.04
C LEU A 43 -4.71 21.33 -7.82
N ALA A 44 -5.40 20.96 -6.72
CA ALA A 44 -5.74 19.57 -6.45
C ALA A 44 -6.71 18.97 -7.50
N VAL A 45 -7.57 19.81 -8.10
CA VAL A 45 -8.47 19.37 -9.19
C VAL A 45 -7.67 19.09 -10.46
N GLU A 46 -6.76 19.98 -10.84
CA GLU A 46 -5.89 19.83 -12.02
C GLU A 46 -4.96 18.62 -11.87
N ASP A 47 -4.33 18.43 -10.71
CA ASP A 47 -3.50 17.25 -10.40
C ASP A 47 -4.31 15.95 -10.56
N GLN A 48 -5.57 15.93 -10.10
CA GLN A 48 -6.44 14.77 -10.24
C GLN A 48 -6.85 14.53 -11.70
N ILE A 49 -7.10 15.58 -12.48
CA ILE A 49 -7.43 15.47 -13.91
C ILE A 49 -6.24 14.90 -14.68
N ASP A 50 -5.04 15.38 -14.42
CA ASP A 50 -3.81 14.87 -15.03
C ASP A 50 -3.58 13.39 -14.69
N ALA A 51 -3.70 13.03 -13.42
CA ALA A 51 -3.56 11.64 -12.96
C ALA A 51 -4.60 10.70 -13.61
N LEU A 52 -5.85 11.14 -13.77
CA LEU A 52 -6.89 10.37 -14.47
C LEU A 52 -6.61 10.26 -15.97
N GLY A 53 -6.12 11.33 -16.62
CA GLY A 53 -5.71 11.33 -18.02
C GLY A 53 -4.57 10.33 -18.26
N TRP A 54 -3.58 10.30 -17.38
CA TRP A 54 -2.53 9.28 -17.42
C TRP A 54 -3.11 7.87 -17.26
N ALA A 55 -3.98 7.64 -16.27
CA ALA A 55 -4.60 6.34 -16.06
C ALA A 55 -5.39 5.87 -17.28
N GLU A 56 -6.15 6.76 -17.93
CA GLU A 56 -6.86 6.45 -19.18
C GLU A 56 -5.91 6.06 -20.31
N SER A 57 -4.77 6.76 -20.43
CA SER A 57 -3.78 6.49 -21.47
C SER A 57 -3.15 5.10 -21.39
N ILE A 58 -3.10 4.49 -20.20
CA ILE A 58 -2.57 3.14 -19.97
C ILE A 58 -3.64 2.05 -19.90
N GLY A 59 -4.89 2.36 -20.29
CA GLY A 59 -6.00 1.39 -20.31
C GLY A 59 -7.00 1.51 -19.15
N GLY A 60 -6.97 2.63 -18.44
CA GLY A 60 -7.89 2.94 -17.35
C GLY A 60 -7.73 2.01 -16.15
N LEU A 61 -8.84 1.68 -15.49
CA LEU A 61 -8.83 0.80 -14.31
C LEU A 61 -8.22 -0.57 -14.62
N ALA A 62 -8.49 -1.15 -15.78
CA ALA A 62 -7.95 -2.46 -16.17
C ALA A 62 -6.42 -2.40 -16.25
N GLY A 63 -5.86 -1.38 -16.93
CA GLY A 63 -4.43 -1.19 -17.04
C GLY A 63 -3.74 -0.98 -15.67
N LEU A 64 -4.36 -0.22 -14.76
CA LEU A 64 -3.85 -0.05 -13.38
C LEU A 64 -3.85 -1.37 -12.60
N VAL A 65 -4.89 -2.18 -12.73
CA VAL A 65 -4.98 -3.50 -12.11
C VAL A 65 -3.92 -4.43 -12.67
N ASP A 66 -3.77 -4.50 -14.00
CA ASP A 66 -2.78 -5.36 -14.66
C ASP A 66 -1.36 -5.02 -14.21
N ARG A 67 -1.01 -3.73 -14.11
CA ARG A 67 0.29 -3.28 -13.60
C ARG A 67 0.53 -3.72 -12.16
N SER A 68 -0.44 -3.53 -11.26
CA SER A 68 -0.29 -3.95 -9.86
C SER A 68 -0.21 -5.48 -9.70
N GLN A 69 -0.91 -6.24 -10.54
CA GLN A 69 -0.83 -7.69 -10.56
C GLN A 69 0.52 -8.18 -11.11
N ALA A 70 1.07 -7.53 -12.13
CA ALA A 70 2.41 -7.82 -12.64
C ALA A 70 3.49 -7.59 -11.57
N ASN A 71 3.39 -6.48 -10.82
CA ASN A 71 4.28 -6.18 -9.70
C ASN A 71 4.21 -7.25 -8.61
N LEU A 72 3.00 -7.66 -8.21
CA LEU A 72 2.82 -8.75 -7.25
C LEU A 72 3.39 -10.06 -7.78
N ALA A 73 3.20 -10.37 -9.06
CA ALA A 73 3.72 -11.60 -9.68
C ALA A 73 5.25 -11.64 -9.65
N ALA A 74 5.94 -10.53 -9.92
CA ALA A 74 7.39 -10.43 -9.83
C ALA A 74 7.89 -10.70 -8.40
N ILE A 75 7.27 -10.06 -7.40
CA ILE A 75 7.60 -10.29 -5.98
C ILE A 75 7.31 -11.74 -5.58
N LYS A 76 6.18 -12.30 -6.01
CA LYS A 76 5.83 -13.69 -5.72
C LYS A 76 6.85 -14.66 -6.28
N ALA A 77 7.28 -14.48 -7.54
CA ALA A 77 8.28 -15.33 -8.18
C ALA A 77 9.65 -15.28 -7.48
N TRP A 78 9.98 -14.16 -6.84
CA TRP A 78 11.16 -14.01 -6.00
C TRP A 78 10.98 -14.66 -4.63
N VAL A 79 9.87 -14.40 -3.94
CA VAL A 79 9.55 -15.02 -2.63
C VAL A 79 9.54 -16.55 -2.75
N ASP A 80 8.95 -17.12 -3.82
CA ASP A 80 8.89 -18.57 -4.05
C ASP A 80 10.28 -19.23 -4.19
N LYS A 81 11.34 -18.45 -4.45
CA LYS A 81 12.74 -18.92 -4.57
C LYS A 81 13.61 -18.54 -3.37
N SER A 82 13.09 -17.69 -2.48
CA SER A 82 13.80 -17.23 -1.30
C SER A 82 13.59 -18.17 -0.12
N ASP A 83 14.62 -18.34 0.70
CA ASP A 83 14.58 -19.11 1.94
C ASP A 83 14.48 -18.23 3.19
N TRP A 84 14.60 -16.89 3.03
CA TRP A 84 14.68 -15.96 4.15
C TRP A 84 13.43 -15.06 4.31
N ILE A 85 12.57 -14.94 3.28
CA ILE A 85 11.43 -14.02 3.28
C ILE A 85 10.15 -14.71 2.78
N ALA A 86 9.02 -14.30 3.31
CA ALA A 86 7.69 -14.79 2.92
C ALA A 86 6.67 -13.65 2.93
N PHE A 87 5.49 -13.88 2.36
CA PHE A 87 4.36 -12.97 2.56
C PHE A 87 3.89 -12.99 4.01
N LEU A 88 3.59 -11.83 4.57
CA LEU A 88 3.01 -11.72 5.91
C LEU A 88 1.60 -12.35 5.97
N ALA A 89 0.82 -12.23 4.90
CA ALA A 89 -0.48 -12.85 4.79
C ALA A 89 -0.35 -14.36 4.54
N THR A 90 -0.92 -15.17 5.41
CA THR A 90 -0.90 -16.64 5.31
C THR A 90 -1.92 -17.19 4.30
N ASP A 91 -3.01 -16.46 4.07
CA ASP A 91 -3.99 -16.78 3.03
C ASP A 91 -3.66 -16.01 1.75
N PRO A 92 -3.30 -16.70 0.65
CA PRO A 92 -2.98 -16.06 -0.62
C PRO A 92 -4.09 -15.15 -1.16
N ALA A 93 -5.36 -15.41 -0.81
CA ALA A 93 -6.49 -14.58 -1.24
C ALA A 93 -6.52 -13.20 -0.55
N THR A 94 -5.76 -13.02 0.52
CA THR A 94 -5.69 -11.76 1.29
C THR A 94 -4.43 -10.95 1.01
N ILE A 95 -3.54 -11.43 0.13
CA ILE A 95 -2.34 -10.68 -0.26
C ILE A 95 -2.75 -9.46 -1.08
N SER A 96 -2.36 -8.27 -0.61
CA SER A 96 -2.56 -7.02 -1.36
C SER A 96 -1.60 -6.94 -2.55
N SER A 97 -2.10 -6.54 -3.73
CA SER A 97 -1.26 -6.25 -4.90
C SER A 97 -0.66 -4.84 -4.90
N THR A 98 -1.03 -4.01 -3.93
CA THR A 98 -0.56 -2.62 -3.86
C THR A 98 0.33 -2.36 -2.65
N SER A 99 -0.08 -2.77 -1.46
CA SER A 99 0.72 -2.68 -0.23
C SER A 99 1.15 -4.09 0.16
N ILE A 100 2.25 -4.54 -0.41
CA ILE A 100 2.74 -5.92 -0.31
C ILE A 100 3.57 -6.03 0.97
N CYS A 101 3.06 -6.75 1.97
CA CYS A 101 3.71 -6.93 3.25
C CYS A 101 4.43 -8.28 3.31
N LEU A 102 5.69 -8.23 3.71
CA LEU A 102 6.61 -9.38 3.79
C LEU A 102 7.14 -9.53 5.21
N CYS A 103 7.40 -10.76 5.63
CA CYS A 103 8.03 -11.10 6.91
C CYS A 103 9.30 -11.93 6.67
N ILE A 104 10.26 -11.81 7.57
CA ILE A 104 11.49 -12.61 7.55
C ILE A 104 11.18 -13.95 8.21
N VAL A 105 11.52 -15.05 7.53
CA VAL A 105 11.27 -16.43 7.99
C VAL A 105 12.53 -17.21 8.31
N ASP A 106 13.71 -16.64 8.09
CA ASP A 106 15.01 -17.25 8.44
C ASP A 106 15.07 -17.53 9.95
N GLU A 107 15.53 -18.72 10.32
CA GLU A 107 15.63 -19.19 11.71
C GLU A 107 16.56 -18.30 12.54
N TRP A 108 17.70 -17.86 11.96
CA TRP A 108 18.61 -16.94 12.64
C TRP A 108 17.89 -15.64 13.04
N PHE A 109 17.12 -15.05 12.14
CA PHE A 109 16.37 -13.82 12.42
C PHE A 109 15.26 -14.09 13.45
N SER A 110 14.49 -15.16 13.26
CA SER A 110 13.35 -15.52 14.11
C SER A 110 13.78 -15.88 15.54
N SER A 111 15.02 -16.34 15.74
CA SER A 111 15.58 -16.63 17.07
C SER A 111 15.97 -15.37 17.86
N GLN A 112 16.04 -14.22 17.22
CA GLN A 112 16.36 -12.95 17.89
C GLN A 112 15.16 -12.43 18.69
N ALA A 113 15.45 -11.67 19.77
CA ALA A 113 14.41 -10.91 20.47
C ALA A 113 13.76 -9.87 19.53
N GLU A 114 12.50 -9.56 19.73
CA GLU A 114 11.73 -8.67 18.83
C GLU A 114 12.40 -7.30 18.62
N ASP A 115 12.97 -6.71 19.69
CA ASP A 115 13.70 -5.43 19.58
C ASP A 115 14.95 -5.54 18.68
N ALA A 116 15.64 -6.69 18.72
CA ALA A 116 16.77 -6.97 17.85
C ALA A 116 16.31 -7.15 16.41
N GLN A 117 15.22 -7.90 16.16
CA GLN A 117 14.62 -8.03 14.85
C GLN A 117 14.23 -6.66 14.26
N ARG A 118 13.58 -5.79 15.04
CA ARG A 118 13.25 -4.42 14.63
C ARG A 118 14.48 -3.59 14.28
N SER A 119 15.55 -3.74 15.06
CA SER A 119 16.82 -3.05 14.81
C SER A 119 17.50 -3.55 13.51
N LEU A 120 17.47 -4.84 13.25
CA LEU A 120 17.98 -5.45 12.01
C LEU A 120 17.21 -4.95 10.79
N ILE A 121 15.88 -4.96 10.83
CA ILE A 121 15.05 -4.40 9.74
C ILE A 121 15.35 -2.92 9.51
N LYS A 122 15.47 -2.13 10.58
CA LYS A 122 15.85 -0.71 10.48
C LYS A 122 17.22 -0.53 9.82
N SER A 123 18.19 -1.40 10.11
CA SER A 123 19.51 -1.37 9.49
C SER A 123 19.42 -1.69 7.99
N LEU A 124 18.69 -2.74 7.60
CA LEU A 124 18.44 -3.12 6.21
C LEU A 124 17.80 -1.96 5.41
N VAL A 125 16.71 -1.40 5.94
CA VAL A 125 16.01 -0.28 5.31
C VAL A 125 16.94 0.93 5.16
N SER A 126 17.69 1.27 6.20
CA SER A 126 18.63 2.40 6.17
C SER A 126 19.77 2.23 5.16
N GLN A 127 20.25 1.01 4.94
CA GLN A 127 21.25 0.73 3.91
C GLN A 127 20.70 1.00 2.51
N LEU A 128 19.49 0.52 2.22
CA LEU A 128 18.83 0.73 0.93
C LEU A 128 18.47 2.19 0.69
N GLU A 129 18.00 2.90 1.72
CA GLU A 129 17.74 4.35 1.64
C GLU A 129 19.01 5.15 1.37
N SER A 130 20.09 4.87 2.11
CA SER A 130 21.38 5.55 1.96
C SER A 130 22.02 5.30 0.59
N GLY A 131 21.79 4.12 0.02
CA GLY A 131 22.21 3.76 -1.33
C GLY A 131 21.32 4.34 -2.44
N GLY A 132 20.21 5.00 -2.09
CA GLY A 132 19.24 5.51 -3.07
C GLY A 132 18.48 4.41 -3.81
N VAL A 133 18.45 3.19 -3.24
CA VAL A 133 17.83 2.00 -3.87
C VAL A 133 16.34 1.95 -3.61
N ALA A 134 15.93 2.13 -2.34
CA ALA A 134 14.54 2.08 -1.97
C ALA A 134 14.23 3.03 -0.82
N LEU A 135 13.10 3.72 -0.91
CA LEU A 135 12.60 4.64 0.11
C LEU A 135 11.33 4.07 0.73
N ASP A 136 11.17 4.24 2.06
CA ASP A 136 9.95 3.88 2.82
C ASP A 136 9.48 2.42 2.66
N ILE A 137 10.41 1.47 2.58
CA ILE A 137 10.07 0.03 2.48
C ILE A 137 9.93 -0.67 3.85
N GLY A 138 10.08 0.05 4.95
CA GLY A 138 9.84 -0.48 6.29
C GLY A 138 8.37 -0.81 6.53
N GLY A 139 8.11 -1.78 7.42
CA GLY A 139 6.76 -2.11 7.86
C GLY A 139 6.10 -0.98 8.65
N TYR A 140 4.78 -1.08 8.85
CA TYR A 140 4.08 -0.16 9.76
C TYR A 140 4.58 -0.33 11.20
N ARG A 141 4.51 0.76 12.00
CA ARG A 141 5.02 0.79 13.37
C ARG A 141 4.50 -0.36 14.24
N ASP A 142 3.23 -0.69 14.11
CA ASP A 142 2.55 -1.69 14.92
C ASP A 142 2.46 -3.06 14.22
N ALA A 143 3.12 -3.22 13.06
CA ALA A 143 3.23 -4.50 12.36
C ALA A 143 4.40 -5.35 12.92
N PRO A 144 4.39 -6.68 12.71
CA PRO A 144 5.56 -7.50 12.94
C PRO A 144 6.79 -6.98 12.17
N PRO A 145 8.03 -7.25 12.65
CA PRO A 145 9.23 -6.86 11.93
C PRO A 145 9.25 -7.45 10.52
N GLY A 146 9.36 -6.58 9.51
CA GLY A 146 9.28 -6.99 8.11
C GLY A 146 9.34 -5.80 7.15
N LEU A 147 9.04 -6.05 5.89
CA LEU A 147 9.08 -5.07 4.82
C LEU A 147 7.68 -4.82 4.26
N ARG A 148 7.48 -3.66 3.66
CA ARG A 148 6.27 -3.26 2.96
C ARG A 148 6.65 -2.61 1.64
N ILE A 149 6.37 -3.29 0.54
CA ILE A 149 6.68 -2.79 -0.79
C ILE A 149 5.41 -2.20 -1.42
N TRP A 150 5.48 -0.97 -1.92
CA TRP A 150 4.44 -0.39 -2.73
C TRP A 150 4.52 -0.93 -4.15
N GLY A 151 3.53 -1.77 -4.54
CA GLY A 151 3.43 -2.39 -5.87
C GLY A 151 2.24 -1.87 -6.68
N GLY A 152 1.71 -0.68 -6.36
CA GLY A 152 0.57 -0.09 -7.05
C GLY A 152 0.84 0.22 -8.52
N GLY A 153 -0.23 0.55 -9.28
CA GLY A 153 -0.18 0.76 -10.73
C GLY A 153 0.72 1.90 -11.20
N THR A 154 1.23 2.74 -10.29
CA THR A 154 2.19 3.82 -10.59
C THR A 154 3.65 3.37 -10.58
N ILE A 155 3.93 2.11 -10.21
CA ILE A 155 5.29 1.54 -10.19
C ILE A 155 5.47 0.66 -11.42
N GLU A 156 6.63 0.77 -12.07
CA GLU A 156 7.00 -0.12 -13.16
C GLU A 156 7.46 -1.48 -12.62
N THR A 157 7.08 -2.57 -13.29
CA THR A 157 7.50 -3.92 -12.88
C THR A 157 9.02 -4.08 -12.95
N SER A 158 9.68 -3.41 -13.91
CA SER A 158 11.14 -3.38 -14.01
C SER A 158 11.83 -2.80 -12.77
N ASP A 159 11.20 -1.82 -12.10
CA ASP A 159 11.75 -1.22 -10.88
C ASP A 159 11.64 -2.19 -9.71
N ILE A 160 10.51 -2.93 -9.64
CA ILE A 160 10.37 -4.03 -8.67
C ILE A 160 11.44 -5.10 -8.91
N GLU A 161 11.59 -5.57 -10.16
CA GLU A 161 12.60 -6.59 -10.51
C GLU A 161 14.02 -6.13 -10.18
N ALA A 162 14.33 -4.86 -10.40
CA ALA A 162 15.62 -4.28 -10.06
C ALA A 162 15.85 -4.17 -8.54
N LEU A 163 14.80 -3.99 -7.74
CA LEU A 163 14.86 -3.91 -6.27
C LEU A 163 15.21 -5.27 -5.64
N LEU A 164 14.65 -6.39 -6.16
CA LEU A 164 14.70 -7.69 -5.48
C LEU A 164 16.14 -8.16 -5.17
N PRO A 165 17.15 -8.09 -6.06
CA PRO A 165 18.53 -8.45 -5.75
C PRO A 165 19.14 -7.57 -4.64
N TRP A 166 18.73 -6.32 -4.53
CA TRP A 166 19.20 -5.44 -3.48
C TRP A 166 18.64 -5.81 -2.11
N LEU A 167 17.43 -6.36 -2.05
CA LEU A 167 16.85 -6.91 -0.81
C LEU A 167 17.66 -8.13 -0.36
N ASP A 168 18.01 -9.04 -1.27
CA ASP A 168 18.84 -10.21 -0.96
C ASP A 168 20.23 -9.78 -0.45
N TRP A 169 20.85 -8.82 -1.14
CA TRP A 169 22.14 -8.27 -0.72
C TRP A 169 22.05 -7.61 0.68
N ALA A 170 21.10 -6.73 0.90
CA ALA A 170 20.95 -6.02 2.18
C ALA A 170 20.64 -6.98 3.33
N TYR A 171 19.88 -8.06 3.07
CA TYR A 171 19.64 -9.10 4.05
C TYR A 171 20.92 -9.87 4.37
N ALA A 172 21.71 -10.25 3.37
CA ALA A 172 23.01 -10.92 3.57
C ALA A 172 23.96 -10.06 4.41
N GLU A 173 24.04 -8.75 4.16
CA GLU A 173 24.88 -7.79 4.92
C GLU A 173 24.49 -7.71 6.41
N ILE A 174 23.21 -7.75 6.75
CA ILE A 174 22.77 -7.69 8.17
C ILE A 174 22.91 -9.03 8.88
N ARG A 175 22.97 -10.12 8.13
CA ARG A 175 23.13 -11.47 8.65
C ARG A 175 24.60 -11.79 9.00
N GLY A 176 25.56 -11.24 8.29
CA GLY A 176 27.03 -11.40 8.47
C GLY A 176 27.61 -12.56 7.67
#